data_9a13394f38b66c9050a27cb214fd3254
#
_entry.id   9a13394f38b66c9050a27cb214fd3254
#
_cell.length_a   1.000
_cell.length_b   1.000
_cell.length_c   1.000
_cell.angle_alpha   90.00
_cell.angle_beta   90.00
_cell.angle_gamma   90.00
#
_symmetry.space_group_name_H-M   'P 1'
#
loop_
_entity.id
_entity.type
_entity.pdbx_description
1 polymer ?
#
loop_
_entity_poly.entity_id
_entity_poly.type
_entity_poly.pdbx_seq_one_letter_code
_entity_poly.pdbx_strand_id
1 'polypeptide(L)'
;MKAMIVLITGASHTGKTALAQRLLEKYNYPYLSIDHLKMGLIRSGNTELTPLDDDDLTVYLWPIVREMIKTAIENKQNLIVEGCYIPFDWMNHFEKEYLDNIRYYCLIMSENYIRNHFDDIKKYANIIENRLDDEWCTLESVLNDNAQILELAQEHKVNYILIDDNYKVNIDL
;
A
#
# COMPACT_ATOMS: atom_id res chain seq x y z
N MET A 1 20.83 -0.26 -16.55
CA MET A 1 19.53 -0.91 -16.30
C MET A 1 18.51 0.19 -16.01
N LYS A 2 17.27 0.01 -16.42
CA LYS A 2 16.16 0.91 -16.13
C LYS A 2 15.75 0.68 -14.66
N ALA A 3 15.45 1.75 -13.92
CA ALA A 3 14.90 1.62 -12.58
C ALA A 3 13.53 0.91 -12.63
N MET A 4 13.16 0.20 -11.57
CA MET A 4 11.84 -0.34 -11.40
C MET A 4 11.28 0.06 -10.03
N ILE A 5 10.19 0.77 -10.05
CA ILE A 5 9.41 1.12 -8.87
C ILE A 5 8.18 0.24 -8.81
N VAL A 6 7.89 -0.33 -7.65
CA VAL A 6 6.71 -1.14 -7.41
C VAL A 6 5.86 -0.46 -6.34
N LEU A 7 4.70 0.06 -6.74
CA LEU A 7 3.72 0.63 -5.80
C LEU A 7 2.75 -0.46 -5.37
N ILE A 8 2.61 -0.66 -4.06
CA ILE A 8 1.68 -1.63 -3.47
C ILE A 8 0.73 -0.87 -2.54
N THR A 9 -0.53 -0.83 -2.90
CA THR A 9 -1.59 -0.21 -2.08
C THR A 9 -2.76 -1.17 -1.88
N GLY A 10 -3.84 -0.71 -1.32
CA GLY A 10 -5.05 -1.47 -1.06
C GLY A 10 -5.56 -1.25 0.36
N ALA A 11 -6.69 -1.88 0.68
CA ALA A 11 -7.31 -1.78 1.99
C ALA A 11 -6.40 -2.25 3.13
N SER A 12 -6.73 -1.85 4.35
CA SER A 12 -6.04 -2.38 5.55
C SER A 12 -6.11 -3.90 5.59
N HIS A 13 -5.10 -4.54 6.18
CA HIS A 13 -5.03 -5.99 6.38
C HIS A 13 -4.93 -6.85 5.10
N THR A 14 -4.79 -6.27 3.91
CA THR A 14 -4.67 -7.02 2.64
C THR A 14 -3.28 -7.64 2.40
N GLY A 15 -2.33 -7.48 3.33
CA GLY A 15 -1.00 -8.10 3.24
C GLY A 15 0.01 -7.33 2.38
N LYS A 16 -0.15 -6.00 2.24
CA LYS A 16 0.80 -5.13 1.49
C LYS A 16 2.24 -5.30 1.97
N THR A 17 2.48 -5.14 3.27
CA THR A 17 3.81 -5.27 3.86
C THR A 17 4.38 -6.68 3.70
N ALA A 18 3.54 -7.73 3.83
CA ALA A 18 3.95 -9.11 3.60
C ALA A 18 4.36 -9.33 2.13
N LEU A 19 3.65 -8.74 1.19
CA LEU A 19 4.02 -8.78 -0.23
C LEU A 19 5.33 -8.03 -0.48
N ALA A 20 5.50 -6.83 0.07
CA ALA A 20 6.73 -6.04 -0.06
C ALA A 20 7.94 -6.82 0.49
N GLN A 21 7.80 -7.48 1.65
CA GLN A 21 8.84 -8.32 2.23
C GLN A 21 9.22 -9.49 1.31
N ARG A 22 8.24 -10.20 0.73
CA ARG A 22 8.51 -11.29 -0.21
C ARG A 22 9.22 -10.82 -1.48
N LEU A 23 8.86 -9.65 -2.00
CA LEU A 23 9.51 -9.06 -3.17
C LEU A 23 10.94 -8.61 -2.84
N LEU A 24 11.18 -8.04 -1.65
CA LEU A 24 12.53 -7.77 -1.17
C LEU A 24 13.39 -9.04 -1.15
N GLU A 25 12.88 -10.13 -0.58
CA GLU A 25 13.60 -11.41 -0.49
C GLU A 25 13.86 -12.03 -1.86
N LYS A 26 12.90 -11.92 -2.80
CA LYS A 26 13.00 -12.51 -4.14
C LYS A 26 13.89 -11.71 -5.09
N TYR A 27 13.79 -10.37 -5.07
CA TYR A 27 14.42 -9.50 -6.07
C TYR A 27 15.52 -8.61 -5.50
N ASN A 28 15.75 -8.64 -4.18
CA ASN A 28 16.65 -7.72 -3.46
C ASN A 28 16.32 -6.24 -3.71
N TYR A 29 15.04 -5.90 -3.87
CA TYR A 29 14.57 -4.53 -3.96
C TYR A 29 14.23 -4.03 -2.57
N PRO A 30 14.84 -2.93 -2.08
CA PRO A 30 14.45 -2.34 -0.80
C PRO A 30 13.00 -1.86 -0.85
N TYR A 31 12.32 -1.86 0.29
CA TYR A 31 11.00 -1.24 0.35
C TYR A 31 10.91 -0.09 1.35
N LEU A 32 10.09 0.88 1.00
CA LEU A 32 9.66 1.98 1.84
C LEU A 32 8.23 1.70 2.29
N SER A 33 8.02 1.54 3.60
CA SER A 33 6.68 1.58 4.19
C SER A 33 6.28 3.02 4.44
N ILE A 34 5.16 3.46 3.84
CA ILE A 34 4.63 4.81 4.06
C ILE A 34 4.16 4.95 5.51
N ASP A 35 3.71 3.87 6.16
CA ASP A 35 3.36 3.88 7.57
C ASP A 35 4.57 4.18 8.48
N HIS A 36 5.75 3.67 8.16
CA HIS A 36 6.97 4.02 8.88
C HIS A 36 7.34 5.50 8.70
N LEU A 37 7.22 6.01 7.47
CA LEU A 37 7.44 7.44 7.19
C LEU A 37 6.43 8.30 7.98
N LYS A 38 5.14 7.94 7.93
CA LYS A 38 4.06 8.59 8.69
C LYS A 38 4.41 8.69 10.18
N MET A 39 4.70 7.54 10.80
CA MET A 39 5.00 7.51 12.22
C MET A 39 6.30 8.25 12.56
N GLY A 40 7.29 8.23 11.66
CA GLY A 40 8.51 9.02 11.81
C GLY A 40 8.22 10.52 11.86
N LEU A 41 7.41 11.03 10.93
CA LEU A 41 7.05 12.46 10.87
C LEU A 41 6.17 12.90 12.05
N ILE A 42 5.18 12.09 12.44
CA ILE A 42 4.32 12.37 13.60
C ILE A 42 5.15 12.40 14.89
N ARG A 43 5.90 11.34 15.17
CA ARG A 43 6.65 11.20 16.43
C ARG A 43 7.80 12.20 16.56
N SER A 44 8.34 12.69 15.46
CA SER A 44 9.39 13.73 15.46
C SER A 44 8.85 15.16 15.52
N GLY A 45 7.50 15.33 15.53
CA GLY A 45 6.86 16.65 15.58
C GLY A 45 6.96 17.44 14.28
N ASN A 46 7.16 16.76 13.14
CA ASN A 46 7.16 17.43 11.83
C ASN A 46 5.76 17.66 11.26
N THR A 47 4.73 17.20 11.93
CA THR A 47 3.32 17.46 11.62
C THR A 47 2.49 17.40 12.88
N GLU A 48 1.38 18.17 12.90
CA GLU A 48 0.36 18.13 13.95
C GLU A 48 -0.70 17.06 13.68
N LEU A 49 -0.64 16.38 12.52
CA LEU A 49 -1.57 15.31 12.16
C LEU A 49 -1.37 14.11 13.09
N THR A 50 -2.47 13.39 13.32
CA THR A 50 -2.51 12.16 14.12
C THR A 50 -2.73 10.94 13.21
N PRO A 51 -2.51 9.71 13.67
CA PRO A 51 -2.80 8.50 12.90
C PRO A 51 -4.27 8.33 12.47
N LEU A 52 -5.19 9.15 12.99
CA LEU A 52 -6.62 9.11 12.67
C LEU A 52 -7.02 10.06 11.52
N ASP A 53 -6.10 10.90 11.07
CA ASP A 53 -6.35 11.92 10.03
C ASP A 53 -5.99 11.38 8.64
N ASP A 54 -6.53 10.22 8.24
CA ASP A 54 -6.10 9.46 7.05
C ASP A 54 -6.17 10.26 5.74
N ASP A 55 -7.21 11.05 5.51
CA ASP A 55 -7.35 11.85 4.30
C ASP A 55 -6.28 12.96 4.24
N ASP A 56 -6.09 13.69 5.34
CA ASP A 56 -5.08 14.73 5.46
C ASP A 56 -3.67 14.14 5.40
N LEU A 57 -3.46 12.96 5.97
CA LEU A 57 -2.20 12.22 5.88
C LEU A 57 -1.88 11.82 4.44
N THR A 58 -2.86 11.44 3.64
CA THR A 58 -2.64 11.15 2.21
C THR A 58 -2.14 12.39 1.49
N VAL A 59 -2.80 13.53 1.69
CA VAL A 59 -2.42 14.83 1.09
C VAL A 59 -1.02 15.27 1.55
N TYR A 60 -0.67 15.02 2.81
CA TYR A 60 0.62 15.41 3.38
C TYR A 60 1.77 14.49 2.95
N LEU A 61 1.57 13.17 2.98
CA LEU A 61 2.62 12.17 2.75
C LEU A 61 2.91 11.95 1.26
N TRP A 62 1.87 11.95 0.41
CA TRP A 62 2.06 11.59 -0.98
C TRP A 62 3.04 12.49 -1.74
N PRO A 63 3.05 13.82 -1.60
CA PRO A 63 4.06 14.65 -2.25
C PRO A 63 5.50 14.28 -1.86
N ILE A 64 5.73 13.92 -0.59
CA ILE A 64 7.04 13.50 -0.10
C ILE A 64 7.45 12.17 -0.76
N VAL A 65 6.56 11.18 -0.71
CA VAL A 65 6.78 9.84 -1.29
C VAL A 65 7.01 9.94 -2.80
N ARG A 66 6.23 10.76 -3.50
CA ARG A 66 6.38 11.01 -4.93
C ARG A 66 7.79 11.50 -5.29
N GLU A 67 8.31 12.49 -4.57
CA GLU A 67 9.66 13.02 -4.84
C GLU A 67 10.76 12.00 -4.47
N MET A 68 10.55 11.15 -3.46
CA MET A 68 11.45 10.03 -3.18
C MET A 68 11.45 9.01 -4.32
N ILE A 69 10.30 8.71 -4.91
CA ILE A 69 10.17 7.84 -6.08
C ILE A 69 10.91 8.42 -7.28
N LYS A 70 10.72 9.72 -7.59
CA LYS A 70 11.44 10.40 -8.68
C LYS A 70 12.94 10.30 -8.48
N THR A 71 13.42 10.60 -7.28
CA THR A 71 14.84 10.49 -6.92
C THR A 71 15.40 9.09 -7.12
N ALA A 72 14.65 8.04 -6.72
CA ALA A 72 15.06 6.66 -6.94
C ALA A 72 15.18 6.32 -8.44
N ILE A 73 14.23 6.79 -9.26
CA ILE A 73 14.26 6.59 -10.73
C ILE A 73 15.46 7.29 -11.35
N GLU A 74 15.71 8.54 -11.01
CA GLU A 74 16.83 9.35 -11.50
C GLU A 74 18.18 8.71 -11.15
N ASN A 75 18.28 8.12 -9.97
CA ASN A 75 19.47 7.38 -9.50
C ASN A 75 19.53 5.93 -10.06
N LYS A 76 18.57 5.50 -10.90
CA LYS A 76 18.49 4.14 -11.43
C LYS A 76 18.40 3.06 -10.34
N GLN A 77 17.74 3.38 -9.25
CA GLN A 77 17.53 2.49 -8.12
C GLN A 77 16.16 1.82 -8.21
N ASN A 78 16.10 0.54 -7.86
CA ASN A 78 14.84 -0.17 -7.70
C ASN A 78 14.28 0.13 -6.30
N LEU A 79 12.96 0.28 -6.19
CA LEU A 79 12.30 0.55 -4.93
C LEU A 79 10.88 -0.02 -4.93
N ILE A 80 10.51 -0.68 -3.83
CA ILE A 80 9.13 -1.02 -3.53
C ILE A 80 8.60 0.05 -2.58
N VAL A 81 7.41 0.57 -2.83
CA VAL A 81 6.72 1.53 -1.95
C VAL A 81 5.37 0.94 -1.60
N GLU A 82 5.10 0.77 -0.31
CA GLU A 82 3.84 0.17 0.15
C GLU A 82 3.13 1.05 1.20
N GLY A 83 1.82 1.04 1.15
CA GLY A 83 0.96 1.74 2.11
C GLY A 83 -0.41 2.12 1.55
N CYS A 84 -1.27 2.63 2.44
CA CYS A 84 -2.61 3.08 2.08
C CYS A 84 -2.63 4.49 1.46
N TYR A 85 -1.58 5.28 1.65
CA TYR A 85 -1.51 6.71 1.32
C TYR A 85 -1.04 6.99 -0.12
N ILE A 86 -1.35 6.10 -1.07
CA ILE A 86 -1.12 6.27 -2.50
C ILE A 86 -2.46 6.62 -3.15
N PRO A 87 -2.68 7.84 -3.66
CA PRO A 87 -3.96 8.24 -4.24
C PRO A 87 -4.26 7.47 -5.52
N PHE A 88 -5.53 7.26 -5.85
CA PHE A 88 -5.93 6.50 -7.04
C PHE A 88 -5.61 7.22 -8.34
N ASP A 89 -5.50 8.53 -8.32
CA ASP A 89 -5.09 9.37 -9.44
C ASP A 89 -3.56 9.58 -9.53
N TRP A 90 -2.78 8.76 -8.83
CA TRP A 90 -1.32 8.84 -8.71
C TRP A 90 -0.59 9.05 -10.05
N MET A 91 -1.11 8.48 -11.14
CA MET A 91 -0.52 8.63 -12.48
C MET A 91 -0.49 10.08 -12.96
N ASN A 92 -1.46 10.89 -12.55
CA ASN A 92 -1.53 12.31 -12.91
C ASN A 92 -0.43 13.15 -12.24
N HIS A 93 0.27 12.58 -11.28
CA HIS A 93 1.29 13.27 -10.50
C HIS A 93 2.72 13.00 -11.00
N PHE A 94 2.86 12.26 -12.10
CA PHE A 94 4.15 11.95 -12.72
C PHE A 94 4.14 12.29 -14.21
N GLU A 95 5.26 12.80 -14.70
CA GLU A 95 5.55 12.91 -16.11
C GLU A 95 5.78 11.52 -16.73
N LYS A 96 5.55 11.39 -18.03
CA LYS A 96 5.61 10.11 -18.75
C LYS A 96 6.92 9.34 -18.55
N GLU A 97 8.03 10.05 -18.46
CA GLU A 97 9.36 9.46 -18.28
C GLU A 97 9.50 8.69 -16.96
N TYR A 98 8.79 9.14 -15.89
CA TYR A 98 8.74 8.42 -14.61
C TYR A 98 7.75 7.26 -14.67
N LEU A 99 6.56 7.47 -15.27
CA LEU A 99 5.51 6.44 -15.36
C LEU A 99 6.01 5.16 -16.00
N ASP A 100 6.86 5.25 -16.99
CA ASP A 100 7.46 4.10 -17.69
C ASP A 100 8.30 3.19 -16.75
N ASN A 101 8.66 3.66 -15.56
CA ASN A 101 9.43 2.92 -14.55
C ASN A 101 8.58 2.36 -13.40
N ILE A 102 7.27 2.67 -13.37
CA ILE A 102 6.40 2.36 -12.24
C ILE A 102 5.46 1.21 -12.60
N ARG A 103 5.36 0.23 -11.71
CA ARG A 103 4.31 -0.79 -11.67
C ARG A 103 3.45 -0.59 -10.44
N TYR A 104 2.15 -0.72 -10.60
CA TYR A 104 1.17 -0.46 -9.54
C TYR A 104 0.30 -1.68 -9.29
N TYR A 105 0.10 -2.01 -8.02
CA TYR A 105 -0.72 -3.10 -7.56
C TYR A 105 -1.58 -2.64 -6.38
N CYS A 106 -2.89 -2.76 -6.52
CA CYS A 106 -3.86 -2.52 -5.46
C CYS A 106 -4.40 -3.87 -4.98
N LEU A 107 -4.23 -4.19 -3.70
CA LEU A 107 -4.72 -5.43 -3.10
C LEU A 107 -6.11 -5.22 -2.52
N ILE A 108 -7.06 -6.05 -2.92
CA ILE A 108 -8.45 -5.99 -2.48
C ILE A 108 -8.92 -7.40 -2.13
N MET A 109 -9.55 -7.55 -0.98
CA MET A 109 -10.21 -8.79 -0.59
C MET A 109 -11.70 -8.73 -0.95
N SER A 110 -12.23 -9.83 -1.54
CA SER A 110 -13.66 -9.94 -1.79
C SER A 110 -14.45 -10.10 -0.49
N GLU A 111 -15.73 -9.76 -0.52
CA GLU A 111 -16.64 -10.00 0.60
C GLU A 111 -16.65 -11.49 1.00
N ASN A 112 -16.66 -12.39 0.02
CA ASN A 112 -16.61 -13.83 0.25
C ASN A 112 -15.35 -14.24 0.99
N TYR A 113 -14.18 -13.75 0.56
CA TYR A 113 -12.92 -14.05 1.23
C TYR A 113 -12.90 -13.52 2.67
N ILE A 114 -13.31 -12.27 2.88
CA ILE A 114 -13.32 -11.64 4.20
C ILE A 114 -14.22 -12.42 5.17
N ARG A 115 -15.44 -12.77 4.77
CA ARG A 115 -16.39 -13.50 5.63
C ARG A 115 -15.90 -14.89 6.03
N ASN A 116 -15.20 -15.57 5.13
CA ASN A 116 -14.72 -16.94 5.36
C ASN A 116 -13.38 -17.01 6.10
N HIS A 117 -12.58 -15.92 6.08
CA HIS A 117 -11.21 -15.90 6.57
C HIS A 117 -10.93 -14.78 7.58
N PHE A 118 -11.96 -14.20 8.21
CA PHE A 118 -11.81 -13.04 9.08
C PHE A 118 -10.85 -13.29 10.26
N ASP A 119 -10.91 -14.45 10.88
CA ASP A 119 -10.01 -14.84 11.98
C ASP A 119 -8.56 -14.95 11.50
N ASP A 120 -8.34 -15.46 10.30
CA ASP A 120 -7.01 -15.49 9.69
C ASP A 120 -6.50 -14.09 9.35
N ILE A 121 -7.35 -13.21 8.83
CA ILE A 121 -7.01 -11.80 8.55
C ILE A 121 -6.50 -11.13 9.82
N LYS A 122 -7.21 -11.27 10.95
CA LYS A 122 -6.78 -10.74 12.26
C LYS A 122 -5.48 -11.36 12.73
N LYS A 123 -5.34 -12.68 12.63
CA LYS A 123 -4.13 -13.39 13.04
C LYS A 123 -2.90 -12.96 12.24
N TYR A 124 -3.05 -12.82 10.92
CA TYR A 124 -1.94 -12.48 10.03
C TYR A 124 -1.61 -10.98 10.00
N ALA A 125 -2.46 -10.11 10.52
CA ALA A 125 -2.19 -8.67 10.65
C ALA A 125 -0.90 -8.36 11.44
N ASN A 126 -0.52 -9.24 12.37
CA ASN A 126 0.61 -9.06 13.27
C ASN A 126 1.87 -9.88 12.89
N ILE A 127 1.94 -10.46 11.70
CA ILE A 127 3.10 -11.31 11.32
C ILE A 127 4.37 -10.49 11.10
N ILE A 128 4.26 -9.31 10.49
CA ILE A 128 5.40 -8.45 10.15
C ILE A 128 5.42 -7.19 11.01
N GLU A 129 4.25 -6.67 11.34
CA GLU A 129 4.07 -5.46 12.14
C GLU A 129 3.42 -5.81 13.47
N ASN A 130 3.94 -5.27 14.57
CA ASN A 130 3.26 -5.37 15.86
C ASN A 130 2.25 -4.22 15.98
N ARG A 131 1.00 -4.50 15.65
CA ARG A 131 -0.11 -3.54 15.78
C ARG A 131 -0.61 -3.53 17.23
N LEU A 132 -0.23 -2.49 17.96
CA LEU A 132 -0.53 -2.36 19.39
C LEU A 132 -2.02 -2.11 19.68
N ASP A 133 -2.81 -1.70 18.68
CA ASP A 133 -4.22 -1.35 18.85
C ASP A 133 -4.99 -1.71 17.57
N ASP A 134 -5.53 -2.93 17.53
CA ASP A 134 -6.31 -3.47 16.41
C ASP A 134 -7.81 -3.60 16.75
N GLU A 135 -8.28 -2.84 17.79
CA GLU A 135 -9.69 -2.85 18.21
C GLU A 135 -10.64 -2.40 17.08
N TRP A 136 -10.15 -1.60 16.14
CA TRP A 136 -10.87 -1.13 14.96
C TRP A 136 -10.99 -2.17 13.84
N CYS A 137 -10.24 -3.28 13.90
CA CYS A 137 -10.34 -4.37 12.92
C CYS A 137 -11.58 -5.23 13.21
N THR A 138 -12.73 -4.72 12.84
CA THR A 138 -14.00 -5.44 12.87
C THR A 138 -14.33 -6.03 11.50
N LEU A 139 -15.17 -7.09 11.46
CA LEU A 139 -15.63 -7.64 10.19
C LEU A 139 -16.26 -6.57 9.29
N GLU A 140 -17.08 -5.71 9.87
CA GLU A 140 -17.78 -4.64 9.15
C GLU A 140 -16.80 -3.59 8.61
N SER A 141 -15.80 -3.17 9.40
CA SER A 141 -14.81 -2.19 8.94
C SER A 141 -13.98 -2.75 7.78
N VAL A 142 -13.56 -4.02 7.85
CA VAL A 142 -12.78 -4.66 6.78
C VAL A 142 -13.62 -4.82 5.51
N LEU A 143 -14.90 -5.18 5.63
CA LEU A 143 -15.83 -5.26 4.48
C LEU A 143 -16.00 -3.89 3.81
N ASN A 144 -16.31 -2.85 4.60
CA ASN A 144 -16.54 -1.50 4.08
C ASN A 144 -15.30 -0.92 3.42
N ASP A 145 -14.13 -1.08 4.05
CA ASP A 145 -12.85 -0.57 3.53
C ASP A 145 -12.52 -1.22 2.17
N ASN A 146 -12.63 -2.55 2.06
CA ASN A 146 -12.36 -3.25 0.80
C ASN A 146 -13.39 -2.92 -0.29
N ALA A 147 -14.67 -2.77 0.06
CA ALA A 147 -15.71 -2.37 -0.89
C ALA A 147 -15.45 -0.96 -1.46
N GLN A 148 -15.09 0.00 -0.60
CA GLN A 148 -14.75 1.36 -0.99
C GLN A 148 -13.51 1.39 -1.90
N ILE A 149 -12.46 0.67 -1.53
CA ILE A 149 -11.23 0.58 -2.34
C ILE A 149 -11.50 -0.05 -3.71
N LEU A 150 -12.38 -1.07 -3.78
CA LEU A 150 -12.79 -1.68 -5.05
C LEU A 150 -13.52 -0.68 -5.95
N GLU A 151 -14.46 0.08 -5.40
CA GLU A 151 -15.20 1.11 -6.12
C GLU A 151 -14.25 2.18 -6.68
N LEU A 152 -13.36 2.71 -5.85
CA LEU A 152 -12.34 3.69 -6.27
C LEU A 152 -11.39 3.14 -7.33
N ALA A 153 -10.94 1.88 -7.19
CA ALA A 153 -10.08 1.25 -8.18
C ALA A 153 -10.75 1.10 -9.55
N GLN A 154 -12.06 0.79 -9.56
CA GLN A 154 -12.86 0.70 -10.77
C GLN A 154 -13.14 2.07 -11.39
N GLU A 155 -13.48 3.08 -10.59
CA GLU A 155 -13.73 4.47 -11.02
C GLU A 155 -12.48 5.05 -11.69
N HIS A 156 -11.33 4.92 -11.05
CA HIS A 156 -10.05 5.43 -11.56
C HIS A 156 -9.37 4.50 -12.58
N LYS A 157 -9.98 3.32 -12.87
CA LYS A 157 -9.47 2.33 -13.84
C LYS A 157 -8.03 1.89 -13.56
N VAL A 158 -7.67 1.79 -12.30
CA VAL A 158 -6.36 1.29 -11.89
C VAL A 158 -6.35 -0.24 -11.82
N ASN A 159 -5.17 -0.84 -12.00
CA ASN A 159 -5.02 -2.29 -11.86
C ASN A 159 -5.16 -2.71 -10.40
N TYR A 160 -5.92 -3.77 -10.13
CA TYR A 160 -6.04 -4.37 -8.81
C TYR A 160 -5.97 -5.89 -8.85
N ILE A 161 -5.62 -6.48 -7.74
CA ILE A 161 -5.60 -7.92 -7.50
C ILE A 161 -6.72 -8.24 -6.52
N LEU A 162 -7.75 -8.95 -7.00
CA LEU A 162 -8.84 -9.40 -6.14
C LEU A 162 -8.47 -10.73 -5.48
N ILE A 163 -8.44 -10.75 -4.15
CA ILE A 163 -8.23 -11.93 -3.33
C ILE A 163 -9.62 -12.49 -3.01
N ASP A 164 -9.97 -13.64 -3.58
CA ASP A 164 -11.33 -14.21 -3.48
C ASP A 164 -11.34 -15.56 -2.73
N ASP A 165 -11.00 -16.67 -3.36
CA ASP A 165 -11.09 -17.99 -2.70
C ASP A 165 -9.91 -18.31 -1.79
N ASN A 166 -8.71 -17.92 -2.20
CA ASN A 166 -7.45 -18.18 -1.49
C ASN A 166 -6.52 -16.97 -1.57
N TYR A 167 -5.71 -16.79 -0.52
CA TYR A 167 -4.67 -15.77 -0.55
C TYR A 167 -3.52 -16.18 -1.46
N LYS A 168 -3.64 -15.91 -2.76
CA LYS A 168 -2.62 -16.16 -3.78
C LYS A 168 -2.21 -14.85 -4.47
N VAL A 169 -1.38 -14.08 -3.81
CA VAL A 169 -0.82 -12.85 -4.39
C VAL A 169 0.60 -13.14 -4.83
N ASN A 170 0.80 -13.46 -6.10
CA ASN A 170 2.11 -13.65 -6.72
C ASN A 170 2.31 -12.59 -7.80
N ILE A 171 3.42 -11.87 -7.66
CA ILE A 171 3.84 -10.84 -8.62
C ILE A 171 5.23 -11.22 -9.14
N ASP A 172 5.39 -11.20 -10.45
CA ASP A 172 6.67 -11.30 -11.13
C ASP A 172 7.05 -9.94 -11.72
N LEU A 173 8.27 -9.48 -11.43
CA LEU A 173 8.82 -8.17 -11.81
C LEU A 173 9.73 -8.27 -13.03
#